data_4e20d88f9b53642cabef748eb41a2d8e
#
_entry.id   4e20d88f9b53642cabef748eb41a2d8e
#
_cell.length_a   1.000
_cell.length_b   1.000
_cell.length_c   1.000
_cell.angle_alpha   90.00
_cell.angle_beta   90.00
_cell.angle_gamma   90.00
#
_symmetry.space_group_name_H-M   'P 1'
#
loop_
_entity.id
_entity.type
_entity.pdbx_description
1 polymer ?
#
loop_
_entity_poly.entity_id
_entity_poly.type
_entity_poly.pdbx_seq_one_letter_code
_entity_poly.pdbx_strand_id
1 'polypeptide(L)'
;MNYLQGKTAIITGASSGLGAASARALAANGVRIIAAALDQQGLDTIVSELHANGGEAAGRVSDVTNPDDMKALAKFAHDSFGSVDILINNAGLMLFSNWVDLATDDWEKMVNVNIKGYLHGIAAVLPFMLEQKSGQILNMDSVAGHQVGPAAGIYSATKFFVQAMTESMRKELGVQHGIRVNTISPGVINTGWADKVTDPAGRKAAQALNKIAISPEDIGRAVVYALNQPENVTVNDLIISPTRQDW
;
A
#
# COMPACT_ATOMS: atom_id res chain seq x y z
N MET A 1 17.17 17.95 2.85
CA MET A 1 17.14 17.63 1.39
C MET A 1 15.84 16.91 1.10
N ASN A 2 15.23 17.14 -0.06
CA ASN A 2 14.03 16.41 -0.49
C ASN A 2 14.43 15.43 -1.62
N TYR A 3 14.55 14.15 -1.28
CA TYR A 3 14.91 13.09 -2.23
C TYR A 3 13.71 12.58 -3.06
N LEU A 4 12.51 13.09 -2.77
CA LEU A 4 11.25 12.72 -3.45
C LEU A 4 10.91 13.63 -4.63
N GLN A 5 11.48 14.84 -4.68
CA GLN A 5 11.14 15.85 -5.69
C GLN A 5 11.28 15.30 -7.11
N GLY A 6 10.22 15.39 -7.91
CA GLY A 6 10.17 14.96 -9.32
C GLY A 6 10.13 13.44 -9.54
N LYS A 7 10.06 12.62 -8.49
CA LYS A 7 9.86 11.16 -8.58
C LYS A 7 8.43 10.83 -9.01
N THR A 8 8.24 9.69 -9.67
CA THR A 8 6.94 9.17 -10.08
C THR A 8 6.55 7.99 -9.21
N ALA A 9 5.40 8.06 -8.52
CA ALA A 9 4.89 7.01 -7.65
C ALA A 9 3.60 6.41 -8.18
N ILE A 10 3.55 5.09 -8.30
CA ILE A 10 2.32 4.30 -8.49
C ILE A 10 1.80 3.92 -7.10
N ILE A 11 0.52 4.20 -6.83
CA ILE A 11 -0.13 3.86 -5.56
C ILE A 11 -1.39 3.03 -5.86
N THR A 12 -1.41 1.78 -5.42
CA THR A 12 -2.59 0.92 -5.56
C THR A 12 -3.58 1.16 -4.41
N GLY A 13 -4.88 1.08 -4.69
CA GLY A 13 -5.91 1.40 -3.70
C GLY A 13 -5.92 2.89 -3.31
N ALA A 14 -5.58 3.76 -4.25
CA ALA A 14 -5.38 5.20 -4.00
C ALA A 14 -6.69 6.01 -3.91
N SER A 15 -7.84 5.44 -4.21
CA SER A 15 -9.13 6.15 -4.20
C SER A 15 -9.63 6.51 -2.79
N SER A 16 -9.07 5.91 -1.73
CA SER A 16 -9.52 6.16 -0.35
C SER A 16 -8.46 5.77 0.69
N GLY A 17 -8.75 6.04 1.96
CA GLY A 17 -7.99 5.55 3.11
C GLY A 17 -6.49 5.84 3.06
N LEU A 18 -5.68 4.84 3.35
CA LEU A 18 -4.21 4.96 3.41
C LEU A 18 -3.59 5.31 2.05
N GLY A 19 -4.14 4.77 0.95
CA GLY A 19 -3.65 5.08 -0.40
C GLY A 19 -3.84 6.55 -0.76
N ALA A 20 -5.03 7.11 -0.50
CA ALA A 20 -5.30 8.53 -0.74
C ALA A 20 -4.46 9.45 0.17
N ALA A 21 -4.31 9.10 1.45
CA ALA A 21 -3.46 9.86 2.38
C ALA A 21 -1.98 9.82 1.96
N SER A 22 -1.48 8.67 1.50
CA SER A 22 -0.14 8.53 0.94
C SER A 22 0.05 9.38 -0.31
N ALA A 23 -0.96 9.40 -1.21
CA ALA A 23 -0.94 10.21 -2.43
C ALA A 23 -0.82 11.70 -2.10
N ARG A 24 -1.65 12.21 -1.16
CA ARG A 24 -1.59 13.61 -0.71
C ARG A 24 -0.22 13.95 -0.13
N ALA A 25 0.26 13.13 0.79
CA ALA A 25 1.52 13.38 1.48
C ALA A 25 2.71 13.39 0.52
N LEU A 26 2.76 12.48 -0.44
CA LEU A 26 3.81 12.40 -1.45
C LEU A 26 3.71 13.56 -2.46
N ALA A 27 2.52 13.89 -2.95
CA ALA A 27 2.31 15.02 -3.87
C ALA A 27 2.76 16.35 -3.23
N ALA A 28 2.46 16.56 -1.94
CA ALA A 28 2.93 17.73 -1.18
C ALA A 28 4.47 17.80 -1.07
N ASN A 29 5.18 16.71 -1.34
CA ASN A 29 6.64 16.63 -1.39
C ASN A 29 7.19 16.61 -2.83
N GLY A 30 6.35 16.96 -3.82
CA GLY A 30 6.75 17.10 -5.22
C GLY A 30 6.85 15.76 -5.99
N VAL A 31 6.18 14.71 -5.51
CA VAL A 31 6.07 13.44 -6.22
C VAL A 31 4.90 13.50 -7.21
N ARG A 32 5.12 13.04 -8.43
CA ARG A 32 4.08 12.85 -9.45
C ARG A 32 3.34 11.54 -9.16
N ILE A 33 2.01 11.60 -9.07
CA ILE A 33 1.19 10.48 -8.57
C ILE A 33 0.44 9.78 -9.71
N ILE A 34 0.61 8.47 -9.80
CA ILE A 34 -0.28 7.58 -10.56
C ILE A 34 -1.17 6.86 -9.54
N ALA A 35 -2.41 7.31 -9.45
CA ALA A 35 -3.42 6.73 -8.58
C ALA A 35 -4.11 5.55 -9.28
N ALA A 36 -4.13 4.37 -8.65
CA ALA A 36 -4.77 3.18 -9.18
C ALA A 36 -5.78 2.59 -8.18
N ALA A 37 -6.97 2.28 -8.64
CA ALA A 37 -8.03 1.62 -7.87
C ALA A 37 -9.10 1.05 -8.81
N LEU A 38 -10.08 0.32 -8.25
CA LEU A 38 -11.26 -0.12 -8.99
C LEU A 38 -12.33 0.98 -9.11
N ASP A 39 -12.35 1.91 -8.18
CA ASP A 39 -13.34 2.98 -8.05
C ASP A 39 -12.93 4.20 -8.88
N GLN A 40 -13.53 4.38 -10.06
CA GLN A 40 -13.30 5.51 -10.95
C GLN A 40 -13.64 6.85 -10.28
N GLN A 41 -14.78 6.93 -9.59
CA GLN A 41 -15.21 8.19 -8.97
C GLN A 41 -14.24 8.64 -7.85
N GLY A 42 -13.77 7.69 -7.04
CA GLY A 42 -12.76 7.96 -6.03
C GLY A 42 -11.40 8.38 -6.64
N LEU A 43 -11.02 7.78 -7.79
CA LEU A 43 -9.83 8.20 -8.53
C LEU A 43 -9.97 9.63 -9.06
N ASP A 44 -11.09 9.96 -9.68
CA ASP A 44 -11.34 11.32 -10.19
C ASP A 44 -11.29 12.35 -9.06
N THR A 45 -11.84 12.00 -7.90
CA THR A 45 -11.83 12.85 -6.71
C THR A 45 -10.41 13.13 -6.22
N ILE A 46 -9.60 12.09 -6.00
CA ILE A 46 -8.23 12.27 -5.49
C ILE A 46 -7.33 12.99 -6.52
N VAL A 47 -7.44 12.68 -7.80
CA VAL A 47 -6.65 13.34 -8.84
C VAL A 47 -7.01 14.84 -8.93
N SER A 48 -8.30 15.17 -8.91
CA SER A 48 -8.75 16.58 -8.91
C SER A 48 -8.26 17.33 -7.66
N GLU A 49 -8.30 16.70 -6.50
CA GLU A 49 -7.79 17.26 -5.25
C GLU A 49 -6.28 17.53 -5.33
N LEU A 50 -5.50 16.57 -5.85
CA LEU A 50 -4.06 16.72 -6.00
C LEU A 50 -3.71 17.86 -6.96
N HIS A 51 -4.41 17.98 -8.08
CA HIS A 51 -4.24 19.10 -9.02
C HIS A 51 -4.59 20.45 -8.39
N ALA A 52 -5.71 20.52 -7.64
CA ALA A 52 -6.12 21.75 -6.95
C ALA A 52 -5.07 22.24 -5.94
N ASN A 53 -4.27 21.33 -5.38
CA ASN A 53 -3.16 21.64 -4.47
C ASN A 53 -1.81 21.80 -5.20
N GLY A 54 -1.80 21.91 -6.54
CA GLY A 54 -0.59 22.16 -7.34
C GLY A 54 0.27 20.92 -7.60
N GLY A 55 -0.23 19.72 -7.30
CA GLY A 55 0.45 18.46 -7.58
C GLY A 55 0.21 17.97 -9.02
N GLU A 56 1.09 17.12 -9.49
CA GLU A 56 0.93 16.40 -10.77
C GLU A 56 0.40 14.98 -10.48
N ALA A 57 -0.73 14.62 -11.07
CA ALA A 57 -1.35 13.32 -10.85
C ALA A 57 -2.12 12.82 -12.08
N ALA A 58 -2.21 11.50 -12.23
CA ALA A 58 -3.13 10.86 -13.17
C ALA A 58 -3.75 9.63 -12.51
N GLY A 59 -4.99 9.30 -12.89
CA GLY A 59 -5.72 8.15 -12.39
C GLY A 59 -5.89 7.07 -13.45
N ARG A 60 -5.85 5.80 -13.05
CA ARG A 60 -6.17 4.67 -13.91
C ARG A 60 -6.94 3.60 -13.15
N VAL A 61 -8.11 3.22 -13.64
CA VAL A 61 -8.81 2.04 -13.13
C VAL A 61 -7.93 0.81 -13.39
N SER A 62 -7.64 0.06 -12.34
CA SER A 62 -6.78 -1.11 -12.41
C SER A 62 -7.15 -2.10 -11.32
N ASP A 63 -7.31 -3.37 -11.71
CA ASP A 63 -7.48 -4.49 -10.78
C ASP A 63 -6.12 -5.12 -10.48
N VAL A 64 -5.67 -5.02 -9.23
CA VAL A 64 -4.39 -5.61 -8.79
C VAL A 64 -4.37 -7.14 -8.95
N THR A 65 -5.54 -7.79 -8.99
CA THR A 65 -5.63 -9.25 -9.20
C THR A 65 -5.40 -9.65 -10.67
N ASN A 66 -5.43 -8.68 -11.59
CA ASN A 66 -5.17 -8.89 -13.01
C ASN A 66 -3.72 -8.46 -13.37
N PRO A 67 -2.83 -9.40 -13.72
CA PRO A 67 -1.44 -9.07 -14.05
C PRO A 67 -1.30 -8.16 -15.27
N ASP A 68 -2.22 -8.21 -16.24
CA ASP A 68 -2.15 -7.38 -17.44
C ASP A 68 -2.59 -5.94 -17.15
N ASP A 69 -3.56 -5.73 -16.24
CA ASP A 69 -3.89 -4.40 -15.74
C ASP A 69 -2.69 -3.76 -15.05
N MET A 70 -1.95 -4.52 -14.25
CA MET A 70 -0.76 -4.00 -13.54
C MET A 70 0.38 -3.68 -14.50
N LYS A 71 0.63 -4.47 -15.55
CA LYS A 71 1.59 -4.12 -16.60
C LYS A 71 1.17 -2.85 -17.35
N ALA A 72 -0.12 -2.74 -17.69
CA ALA A 72 -0.66 -1.55 -18.35
C ALA A 72 -0.58 -0.30 -17.44
N LEU A 73 -0.73 -0.46 -16.13
CA LEU A 73 -0.57 0.61 -15.14
C LEU A 73 0.88 1.11 -15.07
N ALA A 74 1.86 0.20 -15.01
CA ALA A 74 3.28 0.57 -15.00
C ALA A 74 3.69 1.27 -16.31
N LYS A 75 3.22 0.78 -17.45
CA LYS A 75 3.42 1.45 -18.74
C LYS A 75 2.77 2.84 -18.76
N PHE A 76 1.54 2.97 -18.27
CA PHE A 76 0.84 4.25 -18.19
C PHE A 76 1.61 5.27 -17.33
N ALA A 77 2.20 4.83 -16.21
CA ALA A 77 3.04 5.68 -15.37
C ALA A 77 4.27 6.20 -16.12
N HIS A 78 4.97 5.30 -16.80
CA HIS A 78 6.13 5.64 -17.60
C HIS A 78 5.78 6.59 -18.76
N ASP A 79 4.71 6.30 -19.50
CA ASP A 79 4.27 7.14 -20.63
C ASP A 79 3.83 8.54 -20.17
N SER A 80 3.23 8.65 -18.99
CA SER A 80 2.73 9.92 -18.43
C SER A 80 3.85 10.82 -17.90
N PHE A 81 4.86 10.24 -17.24
CA PHE A 81 5.83 11.00 -16.46
C PHE A 81 7.30 10.63 -16.74
N GLY A 82 7.57 9.70 -17.63
CA GLY A 82 8.90 9.34 -18.09
C GLY A 82 9.69 8.41 -17.15
N SER A 83 9.14 8.04 -16.00
CA SER A 83 9.80 7.13 -15.04
C SER A 83 8.80 6.36 -14.18
N VAL A 84 9.29 5.28 -13.55
CA VAL A 84 8.58 4.52 -12.50
C VAL A 84 9.54 4.40 -11.32
N ASP A 85 9.50 5.37 -10.42
CA ASP A 85 10.48 5.47 -9.33
C ASP A 85 10.02 4.78 -8.04
N ILE A 86 8.71 4.81 -7.77
CA ILE A 86 8.13 4.32 -6.52
C ILE A 86 6.89 3.48 -6.83
N LEU A 87 6.82 2.30 -6.21
CA LEU A 87 5.59 1.52 -6.10
C LEU A 87 5.14 1.49 -4.64
N ILE A 88 3.88 1.84 -4.38
CA ILE A 88 3.23 1.58 -3.10
C ILE A 88 2.15 0.52 -3.34
N ASN A 89 2.44 -0.72 -2.97
CA ASN A 89 1.48 -1.79 -2.87
C ASN A 89 0.63 -1.54 -1.62
N ASN A 90 -0.55 -0.92 -1.80
CA ASN A 90 -1.43 -0.56 -0.69
C ASN A 90 -2.83 -1.18 -0.83
N ALA A 91 -3.28 -1.52 -2.03
CA ALA A 91 -4.56 -2.21 -2.21
C ALA A 91 -4.62 -3.47 -1.35
N GLY A 92 -5.65 -3.61 -0.53
CA GLY A 92 -5.77 -4.73 0.39
C GLY A 92 -7.18 -4.89 0.95
N LEU A 93 -7.48 -6.10 1.35
CA LEU A 93 -8.73 -6.48 2.01
C LEU A 93 -8.43 -7.04 3.40
N MET A 94 -9.28 -6.70 4.36
CA MET A 94 -9.25 -7.21 5.72
C MET A 94 -10.65 -7.73 6.07
N LEU A 95 -10.87 -9.02 5.83
CA LEU A 95 -12.13 -9.71 6.05
C LEU A 95 -11.95 -10.67 7.21
N PHE A 96 -12.56 -10.35 8.35
CA PHE A 96 -12.50 -11.20 9.54
C PHE A 96 -13.56 -12.28 9.50
N SER A 97 -13.16 -13.52 9.80
CA SER A 97 -14.06 -14.65 9.99
C SER A 97 -13.42 -15.68 10.91
N ASN A 98 -14.25 -16.38 11.72
CA ASN A 98 -13.76 -17.52 12.47
C ASN A 98 -13.55 -18.72 11.52
N TRP A 99 -12.65 -19.63 11.88
CA TRP A 99 -12.39 -20.82 11.06
C TRP A 99 -13.62 -21.70 10.83
N VAL A 100 -14.51 -21.77 11.84
CA VAL A 100 -15.74 -22.58 11.78
C VAL A 100 -16.77 -22.03 10.80
N ASP A 101 -16.68 -20.76 10.41
CA ASP A 101 -17.61 -20.11 9.48
C ASP A 101 -17.32 -20.48 8.02
N LEU A 102 -16.16 -21.11 7.75
CA LEU A 102 -15.73 -21.58 6.42
C LEU A 102 -15.90 -20.53 5.32
N ALA A 103 -15.55 -19.27 5.61
CA ALA A 103 -15.70 -18.13 4.69
C ALA A 103 -14.66 -18.19 3.53
N THR A 104 -14.66 -19.29 2.78
CA THR A 104 -13.64 -19.62 1.76
C THR A 104 -13.52 -18.57 0.67
N ASP A 105 -14.65 -17.98 0.25
CA ASP A 105 -14.64 -16.90 -0.76
C ASP A 105 -13.91 -15.65 -0.27
N ASP A 106 -14.04 -15.30 1.02
CA ASP A 106 -13.34 -14.16 1.60
C ASP A 106 -11.85 -14.47 1.79
N TRP A 107 -11.50 -15.71 2.09
CA TRP A 107 -10.11 -16.16 2.15
C TRP A 107 -9.43 -16.05 0.78
N GLU A 108 -10.10 -16.53 -0.28
CA GLU A 108 -9.61 -16.43 -1.65
C GLU A 108 -9.43 -14.96 -2.10
N LYS A 109 -10.41 -14.09 -1.81
CA LYS A 109 -10.30 -12.65 -2.10
C LYS A 109 -9.09 -12.03 -1.42
N MET A 110 -8.86 -12.32 -0.13
CA MET A 110 -7.69 -11.80 0.58
C MET A 110 -6.38 -12.30 -0.02
N VAL A 111 -6.27 -13.57 -0.37
CA VAL A 111 -5.08 -14.13 -1.04
C VAL A 111 -4.85 -13.46 -2.41
N ASN A 112 -5.91 -13.32 -3.21
CA ASN A 112 -5.82 -12.74 -4.54
C ASN A 112 -5.39 -11.26 -4.49
N VAL A 113 -5.96 -10.46 -3.58
CA VAL A 113 -5.65 -9.03 -3.47
C VAL A 113 -4.35 -8.80 -2.71
N ASN A 114 -4.20 -9.35 -1.49
CA ASN A 114 -3.11 -9.00 -0.60
C ASN A 114 -1.80 -9.70 -0.94
N ILE A 115 -1.84 -10.84 -1.62
CA ILE A 115 -0.65 -11.60 -2.04
C ILE A 115 -0.40 -11.43 -3.53
N LYS A 116 -1.30 -11.98 -4.38
CA LYS A 116 -1.08 -11.95 -5.83
C LYS A 116 -1.05 -10.52 -6.37
N GLY A 117 -1.92 -9.63 -5.85
CA GLY A 117 -1.93 -8.22 -6.23
C GLY A 117 -0.58 -7.53 -6.00
N TYR A 118 0.08 -7.80 -4.88
CA TYR A 118 1.41 -7.26 -4.59
C TYR A 118 2.47 -7.85 -5.53
N LEU A 119 2.43 -9.16 -5.78
CA LEU A 119 3.32 -9.80 -6.75
C LEU A 119 3.16 -9.25 -8.16
N HIS A 120 1.91 -9.01 -8.60
CA HIS A 120 1.64 -8.41 -9.91
C HIS A 120 2.18 -6.97 -10.01
N GLY A 121 1.99 -6.17 -8.94
CA GLY A 121 2.55 -4.81 -8.86
C GLY A 121 4.06 -4.81 -8.98
N ILE A 122 4.74 -5.66 -8.22
CA ILE A 122 6.19 -5.81 -8.26
C ILE A 122 6.66 -6.25 -9.65
N ALA A 123 6.05 -7.29 -10.21
CA ALA A 123 6.40 -7.81 -11.53
C ALA A 123 6.22 -6.76 -12.65
N ALA A 124 5.24 -5.85 -12.49
CA ALA A 124 4.97 -4.80 -13.47
C ALA A 124 6.01 -3.67 -13.44
N VAL A 125 6.48 -3.27 -12.25
CA VAL A 125 7.40 -2.11 -12.13
C VAL A 125 8.87 -2.51 -12.19
N LEU A 126 9.21 -3.72 -11.79
CA LEU A 126 10.59 -4.16 -11.66
C LEU A 126 11.42 -4.03 -12.94
N PRO A 127 10.90 -4.33 -14.16
CA PRO A 127 11.66 -4.09 -15.40
C PRO A 127 12.10 -2.64 -15.57
N PHE A 128 11.22 -1.67 -15.27
CA PHE A 128 11.55 -0.23 -15.35
C PHE A 128 12.62 0.15 -14.32
N MET A 129 12.47 -0.30 -13.08
CA MET A 129 13.42 0.00 -12.00
C MET A 129 14.80 -0.60 -12.25
N LEU A 130 14.87 -1.80 -12.83
CA LEU A 130 16.12 -2.45 -13.21
C LEU A 130 16.83 -1.69 -14.35
N GLU A 131 16.09 -1.24 -15.37
CA GLU A 131 16.62 -0.42 -16.45
C GLU A 131 17.12 0.93 -15.93
N GLN A 132 16.35 1.58 -15.04
CA GLN A 132 16.71 2.83 -14.37
C GLN A 132 17.87 2.66 -13.38
N LYS A 133 18.19 1.44 -12.94
CA LYS A 133 19.13 1.11 -11.85
C LYS A 133 18.78 1.86 -10.54
N SER A 134 17.52 2.12 -10.34
CA SER A 134 16.99 2.86 -9.20
C SER A 134 15.50 2.57 -9.03
N GLY A 135 15.03 2.48 -7.80
CA GLY A 135 13.61 2.31 -7.49
C GLY A 135 13.36 2.15 -6.01
N GLN A 136 12.10 2.29 -5.63
CA GLN A 136 11.64 2.04 -4.28
C GLN A 136 10.31 1.29 -4.30
N ILE A 137 10.20 0.21 -3.55
CA ILE A 137 8.98 -0.56 -3.39
C ILE A 137 8.59 -0.52 -1.91
N LEU A 138 7.44 0.10 -1.61
CA LEU A 138 6.85 0.10 -0.29
C LEU A 138 5.63 -0.82 -0.29
N ASN A 139 5.68 -1.83 0.56
CA ASN A 139 4.56 -2.74 0.76
C ASN A 139 3.81 -2.34 2.04
N MET A 140 2.52 -1.97 1.91
CA MET A 140 1.67 -1.67 3.05
C MET A 140 1.31 -2.96 3.76
N ASP A 141 1.92 -3.17 4.91
CA ASP A 141 1.69 -4.32 5.77
C ASP A 141 0.62 -4.01 6.84
N SER A 142 0.78 -4.53 8.02
CA SER A 142 -0.04 -4.32 9.20
C SER A 142 0.68 -4.85 10.44
N VAL A 143 0.31 -4.40 11.62
CA VAL A 143 0.68 -5.09 12.87
C VAL A 143 0.25 -6.56 12.85
N ALA A 144 -0.76 -6.92 12.06
CA ALA A 144 -1.19 -8.30 11.82
C ALA A 144 -0.17 -9.14 11.02
N GLY A 145 0.88 -8.54 10.46
CA GLY A 145 2.05 -9.22 9.90
C GLY A 145 3.12 -9.56 10.95
N HIS A 146 2.94 -9.14 12.21
CA HIS A 146 3.85 -9.37 13.32
C HIS A 146 3.24 -10.20 14.43
N GLN A 147 1.90 -10.25 14.49
CA GLN A 147 1.16 -11.02 15.47
C GLN A 147 -0.21 -11.46 14.93
N VAL A 148 -0.78 -12.49 15.53
CA VAL A 148 -2.03 -13.09 15.06
C VAL A 148 -3.09 -13.04 16.15
N GLY A 149 -4.27 -12.52 15.81
CA GLY A 149 -5.45 -12.54 16.68
C GLY A 149 -6.52 -13.52 16.19
N PRO A 150 -7.49 -13.85 17.06
CA PRO A 150 -8.69 -14.60 16.66
C PRO A 150 -9.41 -13.94 15.48
N ALA A 151 -10.08 -14.72 14.64
CA ALA A 151 -10.80 -14.31 13.44
C ALA A 151 -9.95 -13.60 12.34
N ALA A 152 -8.69 -13.29 12.61
CA ALA A 152 -7.78 -12.60 11.67
C ALA A 152 -6.79 -13.56 10.97
N GLY A 153 -6.93 -14.87 11.11
CA GLY A 153 -5.91 -15.85 10.71
C GLY A 153 -5.46 -15.71 9.26
N ILE A 154 -6.37 -15.68 8.31
CA ILE A 154 -6.03 -15.55 6.88
C ILE A 154 -5.47 -14.16 6.57
N TYR A 155 -6.09 -13.09 7.10
CA TYR A 155 -5.55 -11.74 6.93
C TYR A 155 -4.11 -11.65 7.45
N SER A 156 -3.87 -12.11 8.68
CA SER A 156 -2.51 -12.14 9.26
C SER A 156 -1.56 -12.96 8.40
N ALA A 157 -1.97 -14.14 7.94
CA ALA A 157 -1.13 -14.96 7.05
C ALA A 157 -0.73 -14.21 5.77
N THR A 158 -1.64 -13.43 5.16
CA THR A 158 -1.30 -12.59 4.01
C THR A 158 -0.29 -11.50 4.36
N LYS A 159 -0.35 -10.94 5.57
CA LYS A 159 0.58 -9.90 6.04
C LYS A 159 1.94 -10.48 6.46
N PHE A 160 1.99 -11.65 7.08
CA PHE A 160 3.25 -12.40 7.28
C PHE A 160 3.93 -12.74 5.95
N PHE A 161 3.15 -13.07 4.91
CA PHE A 161 3.70 -13.23 3.56
C PHE A 161 4.36 -11.93 3.07
N VAL A 162 3.72 -10.77 3.27
CA VAL A 162 4.28 -9.47 2.87
C VAL A 162 5.59 -9.20 3.58
N GLN A 163 5.72 -9.50 4.89
CA GLN A 163 6.96 -9.37 5.63
C GLN A 163 8.08 -10.24 5.04
N ALA A 164 7.82 -11.53 4.88
CA ALA A 164 8.82 -12.47 4.37
C ALA A 164 9.26 -12.12 2.93
N MET A 165 8.31 -11.78 2.07
CA MET A 165 8.57 -11.34 0.69
C MET A 165 9.43 -10.06 0.66
N THR A 166 9.05 -9.05 1.44
CA THR A 166 9.77 -7.77 1.50
C THR A 166 11.21 -7.95 1.96
N GLU A 167 11.43 -8.74 3.00
CA GLU A 167 12.78 -8.99 3.51
C GLU A 167 13.65 -9.76 2.50
N SER A 168 13.08 -10.72 1.79
CA SER A 168 13.77 -11.41 0.69
C SER A 168 14.18 -10.44 -0.42
N MET A 169 13.22 -9.64 -0.91
CA MET A 169 13.48 -8.64 -1.96
C MET A 169 14.49 -7.58 -1.52
N ARG A 170 14.42 -7.11 -0.29
CA ARG A 170 15.38 -6.13 0.25
C ARG A 170 16.81 -6.66 0.19
N LYS A 171 17.03 -7.92 0.55
CA LYS A 171 18.35 -8.57 0.52
C LYS A 171 18.86 -8.81 -0.90
N GLU A 172 17.98 -9.12 -1.83
CA GLU A 172 18.32 -9.39 -3.21
C GLU A 172 18.43 -8.09 -4.04
N LEU A 173 17.33 -7.34 -4.16
CA LEU A 173 17.26 -6.18 -5.03
C LEU A 173 18.07 -4.99 -4.50
N GLY A 174 18.11 -4.80 -3.18
CA GLY A 174 18.89 -3.74 -2.57
C GLY A 174 20.39 -3.91 -2.79
N VAL A 175 20.89 -5.13 -2.54
CA VAL A 175 22.33 -5.42 -2.65
C VAL A 175 22.80 -5.46 -4.10
N GLN A 176 22.01 -6.04 -5.00
CA GLN A 176 22.44 -6.27 -6.37
C GLN A 176 22.09 -5.12 -7.33
N HIS A 177 21.01 -4.39 -7.06
CA HIS A 177 20.44 -3.43 -8.01
C HIS A 177 20.18 -2.03 -7.45
N GLY A 178 20.44 -1.79 -6.15
CA GLY A 178 20.18 -0.50 -5.50
C GLY A 178 18.69 -0.15 -5.38
N ILE A 179 17.78 -1.12 -5.58
CA ILE A 179 16.35 -0.93 -5.44
C ILE A 179 15.97 -1.13 -3.97
N ARG A 180 15.45 -0.08 -3.34
CA ARG A 180 15.06 -0.13 -1.91
C ARG A 180 13.69 -0.77 -1.76
N VAL A 181 13.56 -1.68 -0.80
CA VAL A 181 12.28 -2.35 -0.51
C VAL A 181 12.02 -2.28 0.98
N ASN A 182 10.81 -1.86 1.37
CA ASN A 182 10.44 -1.66 2.76
C ASN A 182 8.97 -1.98 3.03
N THR A 183 8.63 -2.09 4.32
CA THR A 183 7.25 -2.18 4.82
C THR A 183 6.90 -0.99 5.71
N ILE A 184 5.62 -0.64 5.70
CA ILE A 184 4.98 0.10 6.78
C ILE A 184 3.88 -0.79 7.33
N SER A 185 3.86 -0.95 8.65
CA SER A 185 2.97 -1.85 9.39
C SER A 185 2.04 -1.04 10.30
N PRO A 186 0.91 -0.53 9.77
CA PRO A 186 -0.04 0.23 10.57
C PRO A 186 -0.77 -0.64 11.60
N GLY A 187 -1.06 -0.05 12.76
CA GLY A 187 -2.07 -0.54 13.69
C GLY A 187 -3.49 -0.17 13.25
N VAL A 188 -4.35 0.17 14.20
CA VAL A 188 -5.74 0.54 13.91
C VAL A 188 -5.82 1.95 13.33
N ILE A 189 -6.27 2.06 12.09
CA ILE A 189 -6.41 3.32 11.34
C ILE A 189 -7.87 3.54 10.96
N ASN A 190 -8.36 4.77 11.08
CA ASN A 190 -9.73 5.13 10.70
C ASN A 190 -9.85 5.32 9.17
N THR A 191 -10.06 4.23 8.45
CA THR A 191 -10.21 4.24 6.97
C THR A 191 -11.59 3.77 6.51
N GLY A 192 -12.58 3.65 7.41
CA GLY A 192 -13.88 3.05 7.11
C GLY A 192 -13.83 1.51 6.91
N TRP A 193 -12.73 0.85 7.24
CA TRP A 193 -12.56 -0.59 7.07
C TRP A 193 -13.54 -1.40 7.90
N ALA A 194 -13.90 -0.92 9.09
CA ALA A 194 -14.79 -1.63 10.01
C ALA A 194 -16.18 -1.87 9.40
N ASP A 195 -16.64 -0.97 8.53
CA ASP A 195 -17.94 -1.09 7.86
C ASP A 195 -17.92 -2.10 6.71
N LYS A 196 -16.73 -2.47 6.24
CA LYS A 196 -16.53 -3.48 5.17
C LYS A 196 -16.43 -4.90 5.71
N VAL A 197 -16.37 -5.10 7.04
CA VAL A 197 -16.37 -6.42 7.67
C VAL A 197 -17.73 -7.06 7.48
N THR A 198 -17.78 -8.23 6.86
CA THR A 198 -19.01 -8.92 6.45
C THR A 198 -19.71 -9.59 7.65
N ASP A 199 -18.94 -10.19 8.56
CA ASP A 199 -19.46 -10.82 9.77
C ASP A 199 -19.98 -9.77 10.78
N PRO A 200 -21.25 -9.88 11.29
CA PRO A 200 -21.82 -8.90 12.20
C PRO A 200 -21.09 -8.76 13.54
N ALA A 201 -20.61 -9.88 14.11
CA ALA A 201 -19.87 -9.87 15.37
C ALA A 201 -18.48 -9.25 15.18
N GLY A 202 -17.80 -9.62 14.09
CA GLY A 202 -16.53 -9.04 13.64
C GLY A 202 -16.65 -7.54 13.38
N ARG A 203 -17.73 -7.08 12.72
CA ARG A 203 -18.00 -5.66 12.49
C ARG A 203 -18.12 -4.86 13.79
N LYS A 204 -18.86 -5.39 14.76
CA LYS A 204 -19.00 -4.75 16.08
C LYS A 204 -17.66 -4.64 16.80
N ALA A 205 -16.84 -5.68 16.75
CA ALA A 205 -15.48 -5.67 17.30
C ALA A 205 -14.58 -4.64 16.57
N ALA A 206 -14.63 -4.62 15.25
CA ALA A 206 -13.90 -3.66 14.42
C ALA A 206 -14.29 -2.20 14.72
N GLN A 207 -15.57 -1.91 14.88
CA GLN A 207 -16.06 -0.58 15.27
C GLN A 207 -15.63 -0.18 16.69
N ALA A 208 -15.50 -1.14 17.60
CA ALA A 208 -14.97 -0.87 18.93
C ALA A 208 -13.47 -0.50 18.89
N LEU A 209 -12.68 -1.18 18.05
CA LEU A 209 -11.27 -0.87 17.82
C LEU A 209 -11.10 0.53 17.17
N ASN A 210 -11.99 0.94 16.30
CA ASN A 210 -11.93 2.25 15.66
C ASN A 210 -11.97 3.44 16.65
N LYS A 211 -12.40 3.22 17.90
CA LYS A 211 -12.40 4.27 18.94
C LYS A 211 -10.99 4.74 19.34
N ILE A 212 -9.98 3.91 19.12
CA ILE A 212 -8.58 4.25 19.41
C ILE A 212 -7.78 4.53 18.12
N ALA A 213 -8.41 4.46 16.95
CA ALA A 213 -7.74 4.59 15.67
C ALA A 213 -7.05 5.94 15.50
N ILE A 214 -5.88 5.92 14.88
CA ILE A 214 -5.21 7.13 14.37
C ILE A 214 -5.67 7.43 12.94
N SER A 215 -5.28 8.60 12.42
CA SER A 215 -5.74 9.05 11.12
C SER A 215 -4.90 8.45 9.97
N PRO A 216 -5.47 8.31 8.76
CA PRO A 216 -4.70 7.91 7.57
C PRO A 216 -3.52 8.85 7.27
N GLU A 217 -3.64 10.13 7.62
CA GLU A 217 -2.60 11.15 7.43
C GLU A 217 -1.36 10.87 8.31
N ASP A 218 -1.53 10.20 9.47
CA ASP A 218 -0.40 9.76 10.29
C ASP A 218 0.48 8.77 9.52
N ILE A 219 -0.15 7.87 8.76
CA ILE A 219 0.54 6.92 7.89
C ILE A 219 1.11 7.62 6.65
N GLY A 220 0.39 8.59 6.09
CA GLY A 220 0.94 9.41 4.99
C GLY A 220 2.27 10.09 5.35
N ARG A 221 2.38 10.65 6.58
CA ARG A 221 3.67 11.20 7.08
C ARG A 221 4.75 10.14 7.20
N ALA A 222 4.38 8.95 7.65
CA ALA A 222 5.32 7.83 7.77
C ALA A 222 5.81 7.33 6.40
N VAL A 223 4.94 7.29 5.39
CA VAL A 223 5.30 6.98 4.00
C VAL A 223 6.34 7.97 3.49
N VAL A 224 6.12 9.27 3.69
CA VAL A 224 7.10 10.30 3.33
C VAL A 224 8.42 10.08 4.07
N TYR A 225 8.39 9.83 5.38
CA TYR A 225 9.60 9.57 6.16
C TYR A 225 10.38 8.36 5.62
N ALA A 226 9.69 7.24 5.36
CA ALA A 226 10.33 6.01 4.90
C ALA A 226 10.98 6.14 3.51
N LEU A 227 10.34 6.89 2.62
CA LEU A 227 10.78 7.03 1.22
C LEU A 227 11.76 8.20 1.02
N ASN A 228 11.69 9.26 1.83
CA ASN A 228 12.53 10.46 1.70
C ASN A 228 13.89 10.31 2.38
N GLN A 229 14.62 9.25 2.04
CA GLN A 229 15.94 8.95 2.56
C GLN A 229 17.00 9.02 1.46
N PRO A 230 18.29 9.26 1.80
CA PRO A 230 19.38 9.13 0.84
C PRO A 230 19.39 7.76 0.17
N GLU A 231 19.97 7.65 -1.02
CA GLU A 231 19.99 6.41 -1.80
C GLU A 231 20.60 5.21 -1.08
N ASN A 232 21.56 5.45 -0.19
CA ASN A 232 22.24 4.43 0.59
C ASN A 232 21.53 4.09 1.92
N VAL A 233 20.33 4.65 2.17
CA VAL A 233 19.57 4.42 3.40
C VAL A 233 18.21 3.82 3.08
N THR A 234 17.87 2.73 3.74
CA THR A 234 16.54 2.10 3.68
C THR A 234 15.96 2.01 5.09
N VAL A 235 14.76 2.53 5.29
CA VAL A 235 13.94 2.23 6.47
C VAL A 235 13.26 0.89 6.21
N ASN A 236 13.77 -0.19 6.79
CA ASN A 236 13.38 -1.55 6.42
C ASN A 236 11.94 -1.88 6.78
N ASP A 237 11.54 -1.53 8.00
CA ASP A 237 10.18 -1.73 8.51
C ASP A 237 9.83 -0.59 9.49
N LEU A 238 8.60 -0.13 9.44
CA LEU A 238 8.09 0.95 10.29
C LEU A 238 6.73 0.59 10.85
N ILE A 239 6.71 0.16 12.11
CA ILE A 239 5.47 -0.18 12.82
C ILE A 239 4.91 1.09 13.48
N ILE A 240 3.64 1.41 13.18
CA ILE A 240 2.97 2.62 13.68
C ILE A 240 1.61 2.25 14.22
N SER A 241 1.42 2.41 15.50
CA SER A 241 0.17 2.05 16.19
C SER A 241 -0.38 3.23 16.98
N PRO A 242 -1.69 3.27 17.23
CA PRO A 242 -2.24 4.13 18.28
C PRO A 242 -1.51 3.90 19.61
N THR A 243 -1.21 4.97 20.34
CA THR A 243 -0.51 4.88 21.64
C THR A 243 -1.23 3.99 22.65
N ARG A 244 -2.55 3.84 22.50
CA ARG A 244 -3.40 3.04 23.39
C ARG A 244 -3.72 1.65 22.84
N GLN A 245 -3.10 1.24 21.73
CA GLN A 245 -3.18 -0.12 21.23
C GLN A 245 -2.20 -0.99 22.00
N ASP A 246 -2.67 -2.06 22.63
CA ASP A 246 -1.91 -2.91 23.55
C ASP A 246 -1.48 -4.27 22.93
N TRP A 247 -1.63 -4.42 21.65
CA TRP A 247 -1.27 -5.62 20.88
C TRP A 247 -0.63 -5.24 19.53
#